data_24d56d24e3a198c39f87f63f56d15221
#
_entry.id   24d56d24e3a198c39f87f63f56d15221
#
_cell.length_a   1.000
_cell.length_b   1.000
_cell.length_c   1.000
_cell.angle_alpha   90.00
_cell.angle_beta   90.00
_cell.angle_gamma   90.00
#
_symmetry.space_group_name_H-M   'P 1'
#
loop_
_entity.id
_entity.type
_entity.pdbx_description
1 polymer ?
#
loop_
_entity_poly.entity_id
_entity_poly.type
_entity_poly.pdbx_seq_one_letter_code
_entity_poly.pdbx_strand_id
1 'polypeptide(L)'
;FLGFQKFYTTHFLEPHFTALGKSAIVIKPWYVEVFGSPVSIGDHVTLVATSDQRVRLSVWSDQQVSGHIQIGDYSIVCPGVRVSSASQIHIGDNCMLASGVYLTDSDWHDVYNRIAFGKTDPIHIADNVWIGDSVIVCKGVSIGENTIIGAGAVVVNSIPSDCIAAGNPAKVVKHLDPQKAFTTRQQWFSNSSNLYAEIDQLDRQLLGDNTL
;
A
#
# COMPACT_ATOMS: atom_id res chain seq x y z
N PHE A 1 17.37 16.81 -8.45
CA PHE A 1 16.81 15.44 -8.50
C PHE A 1 15.32 15.42 -8.16
N LEU A 2 14.89 15.99 -7.03
CA LEU A 2 13.48 16.06 -6.62
C LEU A 2 12.58 16.79 -7.63
N GLY A 3 13.04 17.90 -8.21
CA GLY A 3 12.32 18.62 -9.25
C GLY A 3 12.05 17.77 -10.51
N PHE A 4 13.00 16.92 -10.89
CA PHE A 4 12.83 16.02 -12.02
C PHE A 4 11.83 14.90 -11.71
N GLN A 5 11.85 14.34 -10.48
CA GLN A 5 10.86 13.34 -10.05
C GLN A 5 9.45 13.91 -10.06
N LYS A 6 9.28 15.14 -9.56
CA LYS A 6 7.99 15.84 -9.59
C LYS A 6 7.51 16.07 -11.03
N PHE A 7 8.38 16.55 -11.90
CA PHE A 7 8.08 16.73 -13.32
C PHE A 7 7.64 15.40 -13.97
N TYR A 8 8.41 14.32 -13.75
CA TYR A 8 8.08 13.01 -14.28
C TYR A 8 6.73 12.50 -13.74
N THR A 9 6.51 12.64 -12.44
CA THR A 9 5.24 12.26 -11.80
C THR A 9 4.07 12.98 -12.46
N THR A 10 4.12 14.29 -12.55
CA THR A 10 3.00 15.08 -13.10
C THR A 10 2.72 14.79 -14.58
N HIS A 11 3.76 14.58 -15.39
CA HIS A 11 3.58 14.48 -16.85
C HIS A 11 3.43 13.05 -17.36
N PHE A 12 4.01 12.07 -16.69
CA PHE A 12 4.07 10.70 -17.19
C PHE A 12 3.37 9.69 -16.30
N LEU A 13 3.30 9.91 -14.98
CA LEU A 13 2.69 8.95 -14.07
C LEU A 13 1.26 9.33 -13.68
N GLU A 14 1.02 10.59 -13.32
CA GLU A 14 -0.30 11.09 -12.88
C GLU A 14 -1.43 10.78 -13.87
N PRO A 15 -1.25 10.85 -15.20
CA PRO A 15 -2.31 10.51 -16.16
C PRO A 15 -2.82 9.06 -16.07
N HIS A 16 -2.08 8.16 -15.43
CA HIS A 16 -2.50 6.77 -15.23
C HIS A 16 -3.38 6.58 -13.99
N PHE A 17 -3.46 7.57 -13.11
CA PHE A 17 -4.35 7.53 -11.95
C PHE A 17 -5.71 8.16 -12.30
N THR A 18 -6.77 7.63 -11.70
CA THR A 18 -8.08 8.29 -11.69
C THR A 18 -8.05 9.54 -10.83
N ALA A 19 -7.31 9.47 -9.72
CA ALA A 19 -7.00 10.60 -8.87
C ALA A 19 -5.63 10.40 -8.21
N LEU A 20 -4.80 11.44 -8.22
CA LEU A 20 -3.57 11.52 -7.43
C LEU A 20 -3.71 12.71 -6.49
N GLY A 21 -3.70 12.43 -5.19
CA GLY A 21 -3.93 13.42 -4.14
C GLY A 21 -2.87 14.50 -4.08
N LYS A 22 -3.23 15.61 -3.44
CA LYS A 22 -2.33 16.76 -3.26
C LYS A 22 -1.13 16.35 -2.40
N SER A 23 0.03 16.90 -2.74
CA SER A 23 1.26 16.65 -2.00
C SER A 23 1.66 15.17 -1.93
N ALA A 24 1.18 14.34 -2.85
CA ALA A 24 1.69 12.98 -3.01
C ALA A 24 3.17 13.02 -3.39
N ILE A 25 3.98 12.20 -2.73
CA ILE A 25 5.43 12.09 -2.94
C ILE A 25 5.70 10.77 -3.65
N VAL A 26 6.30 10.83 -4.85
CA VAL A 26 6.68 9.62 -5.58
C VAL A 26 8.19 9.61 -5.79
N ILE A 27 8.85 8.68 -5.12
CA ILE A 27 10.30 8.49 -5.19
C ILE A 27 10.62 7.48 -6.28
N LYS A 28 11.45 7.89 -7.24
CA LYS A 28 11.79 7.16 -8.46
C LYS A 28 10.54 6.74 -9.25
N PRO A 29 9.70 7.70 -9.66
CA PRO A 29 8.38 7.46 -10.26
C PRO A 29 8.42 6.60 -11.53
N TRP A 30 9.54 6.51 -12.23
CA TRP A 30 9.72 5.65 -13.41
C TRP A 30 9.76 4.15 -13.09
N TYR A 31 9.74 3.76 -11.81
CA TYR A 31 9.59 2.39 -11.33
C TYR A 31 8.23 2.11 -10.68
N VAL A 32 7.29 3.05 -10.78
CA VAL A 32 5.89 2.84 -10.41
C VAL A 32 5.12 2.47 -11.68
N GLU A 33 4.45 1.34 -11.64
CA GLU A 33 3.64 0.81 -12.75
C GLU A 33 2.17 0.86 -12.35
N VAL A 34 1.35 1.52 -13.16
CA VAL A 34 -0.10 1.56 -13.02
C VAL A 34 -0.72 0.96 -14.27
N PHE A 35 -1.50 -0.08 -14.11
CA PHE A 35 -2.18 -0.79 -15.19
C PHE A 35 -3.69 -0.83 -14.92
N GLY A 36 -4.49 -0.43 -15.89
CA GLY A 36 -5.93 -0.35 -15.78
C GLY A 36 -6.41 0.80 -14.88
N SER A 37 -7.72 0.88 -14.72
CA SER A 37 -8.38 1.92 -13.92
C SER A 37 -9.71 1.39 -13.38
N PRO A 38 -10.27 1.97 -12.29
CA PRO A 38 -9.80 3.15 -11.57
C PRO A 38 -8.74 2.84 -10.49
N VAL A 39 -7.75 3.71 -10.39
CA VAL A 39 -6.76 3.74 -9.30
C VAL A 39 -6.76 5.14 -8.70
N SER A 40 -7.10 5.27 -7.41
CA SER A 40 -7.15 6.55 -6.69
C SER A 40 -6.21 6.55 -5.51
N ILE A 41 -5.43 7.61 -5.39
CA ILE A 41 -4.43 7.83 -4.33
C ILE A 41 -4.80 9.10 -3.59
N GLY A 42 -4.85 9.04 -2.26
CA GLY A 42 -5.17 10.15 -1.37
C GLY A 42 -4.06 11.20 -1.24
N ASP A 43 -4.35 12.20 -0.41
CA ASP A 43 -3.43 13.31 -0.13
C ASP A 43 -2.23 12.84 0.72
N HIS A 44 -1.05 13.45 0.48
CA HIS A 44 0.17 13.18 1.25
C HIS A 44 0.64 11.70 1.25
N VAL A 45 0.16 10.90 0.32
CA VAL A 45 0.65 9.52 0.16
C VAL A 45 2.09 9.53 -0.34
N THR A 46 2.89 8.60 0.20
CA THR A 46 4.27 8.40 -0.25
C THR A 46 4.39 7.07 -0.99
N LEU A 47 4.77 7.09 -2.27
CA LEU A 47 5.10 5.90 -3.05
C LEU A 47 6.62 5.84 -3.21
N VAL A 48 7.24 4.75 -2.80
CA VAL A 48 8.69 4.54 -2.93
C VAL A 48 8.93 3.33 -3.80
N ALA A 49 9.65 3.51 -4.92
CA ALA A 49 10.03 2.42 -5.80
C ALA A 49 11.55 2.35 -6.00
N THR A 50 12.05 1.19 -6.39
CA THR A 50 13.46 0.98 -6.75
C THR A 50 13.55 0.20 -8.07
N SER A 51 14.74 0.15 -8.68
CA SER A 51 14.94 -0.52 -9.96
C SER A 51 14.69 -2.03 -9.91
N ASP A 52 14.96 -2.63 -8.79
CA ASP A 52 14.81 -4.06 -8.49
C ASP A 52 13.48 -4.40 -7.83
N GLN A 53 12.83 -3.41 -7.19
CA GLN A 53 11.56 -3.57 -6.49
C GLN A 53 10.56 -2.49 -6.90
N ARG A 54 9.88 -2.72 -8.02
CA ARG A 54 8.87 -1.80 -8.55
C ARG A 54 7.59 -1.84 -7.72
N VAL A 55 6.92 -0.70 -7.59
CA VAL A 55 5.53 -0.66 -7.11
C VAL A 55 4.60 -0.92 -8.30
N ARG A 56 3.64 -1.84 -8.13
CA ARG A 56 2.68 -2.19 -9.17
C ARG A 56 1.26 -2.11 -8.65
N LEU A 57 0.45 -1.27 -9.29
CA LEU A 57 -0.97 -1.11 -9.03
C LEU A 57 -1.72 -1.56 -10.29
N SER A 58 -2.38 -2.72 -10.23
CA SER A 58 -2.99 -3.34 -11.40
C SER A 58 -4.48 -3.52 -11.20
N VAL A 59 -5.28 -2.90 -12.04
CA VAL A 59 -6.73 -3.06 -12.07
C VAL A 59 -7.12 -3.86 -13.31
N TRP A 60 -7.86 -4.93 -13.08
CA TRP A 60 -8.38 -5.80 -14.11
C TRP A 60 -9.88 -5.61 -14.19
N SER A 61 -10.37 -5.26 -15.36
CA SER A 61 -11.79 -5.06 -15.62
C SER A 61 -12.15 -5.62 -16.99
N ASP A 62 -13.25 -6.37 -17.05
CA ASP A 62 -13.87 -6.85 -18.29
C ASP A 62 -15.40 -6.86 -18.11
N GLN A 63 -16.13 -7.70 -18.88
CA GLN A 63 -17.58 -7.84 -18.75
C GLN A 63 -18.03 -8.56 -17.45
N GLN A 64 -17.13 -9.26 -16.75
CA GLN A 64 -17.42 -10.07 -15.58
C GLN A 64 -16.85 -9.47 -14.30
N VAL A 65 -15.71 -8.76 -14.39
CA VAL A 65 -14.99 -8.19 -13.24
C VAL A 65 -14.79 -6.70 -13.45
N SER A 66 -14.85 -5.94 -12.34
CA SER A 66 -14.62 -4.50 -12.33
C SER A 66 -13.73 -4.16 -11.14
N GLY A 67 -12.44 -4.20 -11.35
CA GLY A 67 -11.44 -3.92 -10.31
C GLY A 67 -11.43 -2.44 -9.92
N HIS A 68 -11.02 -2.17 -8.68
CA HIS A 68 -10.84 -0.83 -8.15
C HIS A 68 -9.74 -0.84 -7.08
N ILE A 69 -8.84 0.15 -7.12
CA ILE A 69 -7.83 0.38 -6.09
C ILE A 69 -8.00 1.78 -5.52
N GLN A 70 -8.13 1.86 -4.20
CA GLN A 70 -8.14 3.12 -3.45
C GLN A 70 -7.13 3.05 -2.31
N ILE A 71 -6.27 4.07 -2.19
CA ILE A 71 -5.31 4.23 -1.09
C ILE A 71 -5.61 5.57 -0.42
N GLY A 72 -5.90 5.55 0.87
CA GLY A 72 -6.23 6.71 1.69
C GLY A 72 -5.05 7.61 1.99
N ASP A 73 -5.35 8.74 2.61
CA ASP A 73 -4.44 9.83 2.90
C ASP A 73 -3.27 9.40 3.82
N TYR A 74 -2.14 10.08 3.69
CA TYR A 74 -0.95 9.90 4.54
C TYR A 74 -0.34 8.50 4.54
N SER A 75 -0.81 7.59 3.69
CA SER A 75 -0.31 6.22 3.61
C SER A 75 1.06 6.15 2.93
N ILE A 76 1.83 5.10 3.23
CA ILE A 76 3.10 4.83 2.56
C ILE A 76 3.09 3.46 1.89
N VAL A 77 3.58 3.43 0.67
CA VAL A 77 3.75 2.23 -0.14
C VAL A 77 5.23 2.05 -0.44
N CYS A 78 5.84 1.03 0.14
CA CYS A 78 7.27 0.76 0.03
C CYS A 78 7.63 -0.03 -1.25
N PRO A 79 8.93 -0.17 -1.56
CA PRO A 79 9.39 -0.89 -2.76
C PRO A 79 8.86 -2.32 -2.85
N GLY A 80 8.54 -2.76 -4.05
CA GLY A 80 8.09 -4.13 -4.30
C GLY A 80 6.62 -4.41 -3.97
N VAL A 81 5.88 -3.44 -3.44
CA VAL A 81 4.45 -3.58 -3.19
C VAL A 81 3.70 -3.82 -4.49
N ARG A 82 2.82 -4.83 -4.48
CA ARG A 82 1.93 -5.17 -5.58
C ARG A 82 0.48 -5.19 -5.09
N VAL A 83 -0.37 -4.46 -5.78
CA VAL A 83 -1.82 -4.44 -5.53
C VAL A 83 -2.50 -4.84 -6.83
N SER A 84 -3.21 -5.96 -6.81
CA SER A 84 -3.87 -6.52 -8.00
C SER A 84 -5.36 -6.70 -7.71
N SER A 85 -6.19 -5.91 -8.36
CA SER A 85 -7.64 -5.87 -8.12
C SER A 85 -8.44 -6.30 -9.34
N ALA A 86 -9.40 -7.18 -9.12
CA ALA A 86 -10.47 -7.56 -10.04
C ALA A 86 -11.86 -7.31 -9.42
N SER A 87 -11.92 -6.85 -8.17
CA SER A 87 -13.12 -6.43 -7.44
C SER A 87 -12.86 -5.08 -6.80
N GLN A 88 -12.46 -5.05 -5.53
CA GLN A 88 -12.16 -3.82 -4.84
C GLN A 88 -11.06 -4.04 -3.79
N ILE A 89 -10.03 -3.19 -3.83
CA ILE A 89 -9.03 -3.09 -2.76
C ILE A 89 -9.07 -1.67 -2.21
N HIS A 90 -9.54 -1.56 -0.97
CA HIS A 90 -9.56 -0.31 -0.21
C HIS A 90 -8.51 -0.36 0.89
N ILE A 91 -7.65 0.65 0.91
CA ILE A 91 -6.64 0.88 1.93
C ILE A 91 -6.96 2.23 2.56
N GLY A 92 -7.17 2.26 3.86
CA GLY A 92 -7.51 3.45 4.64
C GLY A 92 -6.37 4.46 4.79
N ASP A 93 -6.58 5.42 5.65
CA ASP A 93 -5.64 6.49 5.93
C ASP A 93 -4.50 6.03 6.86
N ASN A 94 -3.34 6.71 6.77
CA ASN A 94 -2.17 6.45 7.62
C ASN A 94 -1.61 5.02 7.54
N CYS A 95 -1.96 4.24 6.54
CA CYS A 95 -1.51 2.87 6.39
C CYS A 95 -0.03 2.80 5.96
N MET A 96 0.66 1.77 6.42
CA MET A 96 2.05 1.51 6.06
C MET A 96 2.17 0.12 5.44
N LEU A 97 2.47 0.07 4.13
CA LEU A 97 2.74 -1.15 3.40
C LEU A 97 4.25 -1.28 3.23
N ALA A 98 4.87 -2.20 3.98
CA ALA A 98 6.30 -2.47 3.89
C ALA A 98 6.68 -3.14 2.56
N SER A 99 7.97 -3.34 2.34
CA SER A 99 8.47 -3.86 1.08
C SER A 99 7.89 -5.23 0.74
N GLY A 100 7.66 -5.48 -0.54
CA GLY A 100 7.23 -6.78 -1.04
C GLY A 100 5.79 -7.19 -0.71
N VAL A 101 4.99 -6.37 -0.03
CA VAL A 101 3.58 -6.66 0.27
C VAL A 101 2.80 -6.95 -1.01
N TYR A 102 1.98 -7.99 -0.98
CA TYR A 102 1.08 -8.35 -2.07
C TYR A 102 -0.37 -8.41 -1.60
N LEU A 103 -1.23 -7.59 -2.20
CA LEU A 103 -2.67 -7.62 -2.01
C LEU A 103 -3.33 -8.14 -3.29
N THR A 104 -4.22 -9.14 -3.17
CA THR A 104 -4.96 -9.70 -4.30
C THR A 104 -6.37 -10.08 -3.91
N ASP A 105 -7.35 -9.51 -4.59
CA ASP A 105 -8.77 -9.72 -4.34
C ASP A 105 -9.41 -10.78 -5.27
N SER A 106 -8.59 -11.55 -5.95
CA SER A 106 -9.02 -12.57 -6.91
C SER A 106 -8.21 -13.85 -6.81
N ASP A 107 -8.86 -14.98 -7.11
CA ASP A 107 -8.17 -16.26 -7.35
C ASP A 107 -7.55 -16.34 -8.76
N TRP A 108 -7.84 -15.38 -9.63
CA TRP A 108 -7.40 -15.27 -11.05
C TRP A 108 -7.82 -16.43 -11.95
N HIS A 109 -7.97 -17.64 -11.43
CA HIS A 109 -8.41 -18.82 -12.15
C HIS A 109 -9.43 -19.61 -11.33
N ASP A 110 -10.46 -20.14 -11.97
CA ASP A 110 -11.42 -21.03 -11.32
C ASP A 110 -10.76 -22.37 -10.95
N VAL A 111 -11.22 -22.96 -9.86
CA VAL A 111 -10.65 -24.21 -9.31
C VAL A 111 -10.74 -25.37 -10.28
N TYR A 112 -11.81 -25.46 -11.05
CA TYR A 112 -12.09 -26.56 -11.99
C TYR A 112 -11.92 -26.15 -13.44
N ASN A 113 -12.28 -24.92 -13.80
CA ASN A 113 -12.08 -24.34 -15.13
C ASN A 113 -10.92 -23.33 -15.12
N ARG A 114 -9.70 -23.82 -15.30
CA ARG A 114 -8.47 -23.03 -15.21
C ARG A 114 -8.31 -21.91 -16.24
N ILE A 115 -9.16 -21.86 -17.26
CA ILE A 115 -9.18 -20.79 -18.26
C ILE A 115 -10.22 -19.71 -17.96
N ALA A 116 -11.13 -19.94 -17.00
CA ALA A 116 -12.07 -18.93 -16.52
C ALA A 116 -11.49 -18.16 -15.34
N PHE A 117 -11.99 -16.92 -15.12
CA PHE A 117 -11.72 -16.17 -13.91
C PHE A 117 -12.23 -16.93 -12.68
N GLY A 118 -11.46 -16.89 -11.62
CA GLY A 118 -11.83 -17.42 -10.32
C GLY A 118 -12.75 -16.46 -9.55
N LYS A 119 -13.00 -16.80 -8.28
CA LYS A 119 -13.79 -15.95 -7.38
C LYS A 119 -13.03 -14.68 -7.04
N THR A 120 -13.74 -13.58 -7.04
CA THR A 120 -13.28 -12.29 -6.52
C THR A 120 -14.02 -11.96 -5.24
N ASP A 121 -13.35 -11.29 -4.29
CA ASP A 121 -13.98 -10.82 -3.06
C ASP A 121 -13.17 -9.63 -2.51
N PRO A 122 -13.80 -8.50 -2.18
CA PRO A 122 -13.08 -7.28 -1.85
C PRO A 122 -12.13 -7.42 -0.65
N ILE A 123 -11.04 -6.63 -0.68
CA ILE A 123 -10.15 -6.44 0.45
C ILE A 123 -10.42 -5.06 1.05
N HIS A 124 -10.58 -5.00 2.38
CA HIS A 124 -10.74 -3.77 3.13
C HIS A 124 -9.69 -3.68 4.23
N ILE A 125 -8.80 -2.70 4.13
CA ILE A 125 -7.81 -2.37 5.15
C ILE A 125 -8.23 -1.05 5.77
N ALA A 126 -8.54 -1.05 7.08
CA ALA A 126 -8.94 0.13 7.81
C ALA A 126 -7.74 1.09 8.06
N ASP A 127 -7.97 2.17 8.80
CA ASP A 127 -6.97 3.19 9.04
C ASP A 127 -5.85 2.73 9.97
N ASN A 128 -4.68 3.37 9.83
CA ASN A 128 -3.51 3.15 10.69
C ASN A 128 -3.05 1.68 10.77
N VAL A 129 -3.22 0.93 9.70
CA VAL A 129 -2.75 -0.46 9.62
C VAL A 129 -1.29 -0.50 9.14
N TRP A 130 -0.47 -1.29 9.83
CA TRP A 130 0.90 -1.57 9.41
C TRP A 130 1.01 -3.00 8.88
N ILE A 131 1.26 -3.14 7.60
CA ILE A 131 1.49 -4.43 6.93
C ILE A 131 3.00 -4.61 6.77
N GLY A 132 3.52 -5.63 7.45
CA GLY A 132 4.94 -5.97 7.48
C GLY A 132 5.47 -6.47 6.13
N ASP A 133 6.79 -6.57 6.04
CA ASP A 133 7.50 -6.98 4.83
C ASP A 133 7.00 -8.33 4.30
N SER A 134 6.83 -8.43 2.97
CA SER A 134 6.49 -9.68 2.26
C SER A 134 5.18 -10.34 2.72
N VAL A 135 4.25 -9.58 3.31
CA VAL A 135 2.92 -10.06 3.66
C VAL A 135 2.08 -10.27 2.41
N ILE A 136 1.28 -11.34 2.40
CA ILE A 136 0.27 -11.59 1.37
C ILE A 136 -1.12 -11.45 2.00
N VAL A 137 -1.98 -10.60 1.42
CA VAL A 137 -3.39 -10.48 1.80
C VAL A 137 -4.25 -11.01 0.67
N CYS A 138 -5.05 -12.03 0.98
CA CYS A 138 -5.93 -12.71 0.03
C CYS A 138 -7.31 -12.04 -0.02
N LYS A 139 -8.07 -12.37 -1.05
CA LYS A 139 -9.45 -11.90 -1.26
C LYS A 139 -10.36 -12.10 -0.07
N GLY A 140 -11.36 -11.22 0.08
CA GLY A 140 -12.40 -11.31 1.11
C GLY A 140 -11.93 -10.97 2.53
N VAL A 141 -10.71 -10.41 2.68
CA VAL A 141 -10.14 -10.08 3.98
C VAL A 141 -10.44 -8.64 4.35
N SER A 142 -10.91 -8.44 5.59
CA SER A 142 -10.93 -7.14 6.26
C SER A 142 -9.87 -7.12 7.37
N ILE A 143 -9.05 -6.07 7.42
CA ILE A 143 -8.07 -5.83 8.49
C ILE A 143 -8.53 -4.59 9.25
N GLY A 144 -8.79 -4.76 10.54
CA GLY A 144 -9.29 -3.70 11.41
C GLY A 144 -8.24 -2.62 11.72
N GLU A 145 -8.72 -1.49 12.16
CA GLU A 145 -7.97 -0.30 12.51
C GLU A 145 -6.83 -0.59 13.51
N ASN A 146 -5.73 0.17 13.41
CA ASN A 146 -4.56 0.09 14.31
C ASN A 146 -3.85 -1.27 14.32
N THR A 147 -4.16 -2.16 13.40
CA THR A 147 -3.63 -3.53 13.40
C THR A 147 -2.25 -3.58 12.74
N ILE A 148 -1.40 -4.46 13.27
CA ILE A 148 -0.09 -4.78 12.71
C ILE A 148 -0.12 -6.20 12.18
N ILE A 149 0.29 -6.38 10.92
CA ILE A 149 0.50 -7.70 10.32
C ILE A 149 1.99 -7.95 10.26
N GLY A 150 2.46 -8.97 10.98
CA GLY A 150 3.87 -9.35 11.05
C GLY A 150 4.43 -9.79 9.70
N ALA A 151 5.71 -9.51 9.45
CA ALA A 151 6.39 -9.82 8.20
C ALA A 151 6.25 -11.30 7.79
N GLY A 152 6.11 -11.55 6.48
CA GLY A 152 5.96 -12.89 5.90
C GLY A 152 4.63 -13.57 6.19
N ALA A 153 3.67 -12.89 6.81
CA ALA A 153 2.36 -13.48 7.10
C ALA A 153 1.50 -13.66 5.83
N VAL A 154 0.63 -14.67 5.85
CA VAL A 154 -0.39 -14.89 4.81
C VAL A 154 -1.77 -14.72 5.45
N VAL A 155 -2.46 -13.64 5.09
CA VAL A 155 -3.77 -13.28 5.65
C VAL A 155 -4.86 -13.83 4.75
N VAL A 156 -5.55 -14.87 5.20
CA VAL A 156 -6.65 -15.54 4.49
C VAL A 156 -7.99 -15.40 5.22
N ASN A 157 -7.99 -14.83 6.41
CA ASN A 157 -9.18 -14.51 7.19
C ASN A 157 -9.07 -13.10 7.74
N SER A 158 -10.21 -12.46 7.98
CA SER A 158 -10.25 -11.11 8.54
C SER A 158 -9.61 -11.05 9.91
N ILE A 159 -8.93 -9.92 10.18
CA ILE A 159 -8.19 -9.65 11.42
C ILE A 159 -8.89 -8.49 12.13
N PRO A 160 -9.19 -8.61 13.43
CA PRO A 160 -9.85 -7.54 14.18
C PRO A 160 -8.94 -6.32 14.37
N SER A 161 -9.52 -5.21 14.86
CA SER A 161 -8.80 -4.00 15.21
C SER A 161 -7.88 -4.20 16.44
N ASP A 162 -6.94 -3.27 16.59
CA ASP A 162 -6.11 -3.11 17.80
C ASP A 162 -5.35 -4.38 18.18
N CYS A 163 -4.74 -5.04 17.20
CA CYS A 163 -3.99 -6.27 17.47
C CYS A 163 -2.75 -6.40 16.59
N ILE A 164 -1.93 -7.39 16.94
CA ILE A 164 -0.84 -7.88 16.10
C ILE A 164 -1.22 -9.28 15.65
N ALA A 165 -1.19 -9.51 14.34
CA ALA A 165 -1.39 -10.84 13.75
C ALA A 165 -0.15 -11.26 12.96
N ALA A 166 0.17 -12.54 12.97
CA ALA A 166 1.35 -13.06 12.26
C ALA A 166 1.17 -14.53 11.87
N GLY A 167 2.04 -15.01 11.00
CA GLY A 167 2.12 -16.42 10.61
C GLY A 167 1.42 -16.76 9.29
N ASN A 168 1.45 -18.02 8.91
CA ASN A 168 0.79 -18.58 7.73
C ASN A 168 -0.01 -19.83 8.12
N PRO A 169 -1.37 -19.77 8.15
CA PRO A 169 -2.17 -18.55 8.04
C PRO A 169 -1.98 -17.58 9.21
N ALA A 170 -2.19 -16.29 8.98
CA ALA A 170 -2.07 -15.26 10.01
C ALA A 170 -3.12 -15.44 11.11
N LYS A 171 -2.69 -15.30 12.36
CA LYS A 171 -3.56 -15.35 13.55
C LYS A 171 -3.15 -14.22 14.50
N VAL A 172 -4.11 -13.72 15.27
CA VAL A 172 -3.85 -12.75 16.35
C VAL A 172 -2.89 -13.37 17.35
N VAL A 173 -1.76 -12.70 17.58
CA VAL A 173 -0.71 -13.11 18.54
C VAL A 173 -0.68 -12.20 19.76
N LYS A 174 -1.23 -10.97 19.63
CA LYS A 174 -1.27 -9.99 20.72
C LYS A 174 -2.35 -8.96 20.48
N HIS A 175 -3.05 -8.55 21.53
CA HIS A 175 -3.89 -7.35 21.52
C HIS A 175 -3.09 -6.14 21.97
N LEU A 176 -3.35 -4.99 21.37
CA LEU A 176 -2.72 -3.73 21.73
C LEU A 176 -3.39 -3.16 22.99
N ASP A 177 -2.67 -2.31 23.69
CA ASP A 177 -3.16 -1.64 24.89
C ASP A 177 -4.12 -0.49 24.49
N PRO A 178 -5.41 -0.57 24.79
CA PRO A 178 -6.40 0.45 24.39
C PRO A 178 -6.20 1.80 25.06
N GLN A 179 -5.33 1.89 26.08
CA GLN A 179 -5.02 3.15 26.77
C GLN A 179 -3.86 3.91 26.10
N LYS A 180 -3.17 3.29 25.15
CA LYS A 180 -2.05 3.92 24.45
C LYS A 180 -2.54 4.65 23.20
N ALA A 181 -2.26 5.95 23.13
CA ALA A 181 -2.51 6.75 21.93
C ALA A 181 -1.49 6.41 20.82
N PHE A 182 -1.96 6.46 19.60
CA PHE A 182 -1.11 6.34 18.42
C PHE A 182 -0.60 7.72 17.99
N THR A 183 0.63 7.75 17.50
CA THR A 183 1.15 8.85 16.68
C THR A 183 1.15 8.37 15.24
N THR A 184 0.34 8.99 14.39
CA THR A 184 0.16 8.60 12.99
C THR A 184 1.02 9.43 12.06
N ARG A 185 1.15 9.01 10.81
CA ARG A 185 1.85 9.76 9.77
C ARG A 185 1.24 11.16 9.53
N GLN A 186 -0.08 11.30 9.63
CA GLN A 186 -0.77 12.59 9.54
C GLN A 186 -0.20 13.64 10.52
N GLN A 187 0.08 13.24 11.75
CA GLN A 187 0.66 14.14 12.75
C GLN A 187 2.08 14.58 12.38
N TRP A 188 2.86 13.70 11.78
CA TRP A 188 4.18 14.08 11.27
C TRP A 188 4.08 15.13 10.16
N PHE A 189 3.18 14.93 9.18
CA PHE A 189 2.95 15.91 8.12
C PHE A 189 2.41 17.25 8.63
N SER A 190 1.58 17.23 9.67
CA SER A 190 0.97 18.44 10.26
C SER A 190 1.98 19.26 11.07
N ASN A 191 2.99 18.63 11.65
CA ASN A 191 3.98 19.28 12.52
C ASN A 191 5.21 19.78 11.76
N SER A 192 5.39 19.40 10.51
CA SER A 192 6.57 19.72 9.72
C SER A 192 6.32 20.93 8.81
N SER A 193 6.98 22.05 9.12
CA SER A 193 6.99 23.24 8.25
C SER A 193 7.81 23.04 6.97
N ASN A 194 8.64 22.02 6.91
CA ASN A 194 9.50 21.71 5.76
C ASN A 194 9.80 20.22 5.66
N LEU A 195 8.76 19.43 5.40
CA LEU A 195 8.81 17.97 5.30
C LEU A 195 9.91 17.45 4.37
N TYR A 196 10.12 18.11 3.22
CA TYR A 196 11.18 17.70 2.28
C TYR A 196 12.58 17.85 2.87
N ALA A 197 12.83 18.90 3.66
CA ALA A 197 14.12 19.08 4.32
C ALA A 197 14.31 18.06 5.46
N GLU A 198 13.24 17.70 6.16
CA GLU A 198 13.30 16.67 7.20
C GLU A 198 13.55 15.28 6.62
N ILE A 199 12.88 14.93 5.51
CA ILE A 199 13.15 13.69 4.77
C ILE A 199 14.59 13.66 4.28
N ASP A 200 15.08 14.74 3.67
CA ASP A 200 16.46 14.84 3.18
C ASP A 200 17.47 14.75 4.33
N GLN A 201 17.17 15.35 5.47
CA GLN A 201 18.00 15.25 6.68
C GLN A 201 18.01 13.83 7.26
N LEU A 202 16.85 13.17 7.29
CA LEU A 202 16.72 11.78 7.76
C LEU A 202 17.48 10.83 6.84
N ASP A 203 17.34 11.00 5.52
CA ASP A 203 18.08 10.23 4.53
C ASP A 203 19.60 10.43 4.68
N ARG A 204 20.05 11.66 4.89
CA ARG A 204 21.48 11.93 5.15
C ARG A 204 21.98 11.29 6.44
N GLN A 205 21.17 11.28 7.50
CA GLN A 205 21.54 10.63 8.77
C GLN A 205 21.59 9.10 8.65
N LEU A 206 20.63 8.51 7.95
CA LEU A 206 20.53 7.06 7.80
C LEU A 206 21.47 6.49 6.74
N LEU A 207 21.79 7.28 5.71
CA LEU A 207 22.56 6.84 4.55
C LEU A 207 23.95 7.50 4.47
N GLY A 208 24.26 8.46 5.37
CA GLY A 208 25.48 9.26 5.32
C GLY A 208 26.78 8.43 5.39
N ASP A 209 26.73 7.27 6.00
CA ASP A 209 27.86 6.34 6.10
C ASP A 209 27.83 5.22 5.03
N ASN A 210 26.79 5.18 4.20
CA ASN A 210 26.70 4.25 3.08
C ASN A 210 27.39 4.84 1.85
N THR A 211 28.69 4.65 1.76
CA THR A 211 29.44 4.84 0.52
C THR A 211 29.12 3.68 -0.42
N LEU A 212 28.41 3.97 -1.51
CA LEU A 212 28.34 3.09 -2.68
C LEU A 212 29.69 3.08 -3.38
#